data_7915f294009d4f39f588c2780a71f66a
#
_entry.id   7915f294009d4f39f588c2780a71f66a
#
_cell.length_a   1.000
_cell.length_b   1.000
_cell.length_c   1.000
_cell.angle_alpha   90.00
_cell.angle_beta   90.00
_cell.angle_gamma   90.00
#
_symmetry.space_group_name_H-M   'P 1'
#
loop_
_entity.id
_entity.type
_entity.pdbx_description
1 polymer ?
#
loop_
_entity_poly.entity_id
_entity_poly.type
_entity_poly.pdbx_seq_one_letter_code
_entity_poly.pdbx_strand_id
1 'polypeptide(L)'
;MSKKKSILILGVTGQDGSFLAKFLQKKNYFIHGLVRKSSTGNLNNIKDLLNKRNFFIHHGDLLDLLSIEKIIKRIKPDEIYNFADQDHVGWSFDIPFYSFDVTGSSVVKLLEIIKNNSPRSKFFQPFSSNIFGNS
;
A
#
# COMPACT_ATOMS: atom_id res chain seq x y z
N MET A 1 23.33 -12.28 -12.75
CA MET A 1 22.45 -11.09 -12.65
C MET A 1 21.65 -11.16 -11.36
N SER A 2 21.71 -10.15 -10.51
CA SER A 2 20.87 -10.15 -9.31
C SER A 2 19.39 -10.04 -9.73
N LYS A 3 18.57 -10.89 -9.14
CA LYS A 3 17.10 -10.85 -9.34
C LYS A 3 16.58 -9.46 -8.97
N LYS A 4 15.85 -8.80 -9.88
CA LYS A 4 15.21 -7.52 -9.58
C LYS A 4 14.19 -7.72 -8.48
N LYS A 5 14.22 -6.88 -7.46
CA LYS A 5 13.23 -6.91 -6.38
C LYS A 5 11.83 -6.54 -6.88
N SER A 6 10.84 -7.20 -6.33
CA SER A 6 9.41 -6.94 -6.51
C SER A 6 8.86 -6.26 -5.27
N ILE A 7 8.27 -5.09 -5.43
CA ILE A 7 7.80 -4.23 -4.34
C ILE A 7 6.30 -4.00 -4.48
N LEU A 8 5.54 -4.25 -3.43
CA LEU A 8 4.11 -3.90 -3.37
C LEU A 8 3.91 -2.65 -2.51
N ILE A 9 3.24 -1.65 -3.06
CA ILE A 9 2.91 -0.39 -2.37
C ILE A 9 1.39 -0.26 -2.28
N LEU A 10 0.86 -0.38 -1.08
CA LEU A 10 -0.52 -0.08 -0.75
C LEU A 10 -0.62 1.43 -0.52
N GLY A 11 -1.61 2.09 -1.14
CA GLY A 11 -1.72 3.56 -1.10
C GLY A 11 -0.74 4.28 -2.03
N VAL A 12 -0.38 3.67 -3.15
CA VAL A 12 0.58 4.21 -4.13
C VAL A 12 0.16 5.56 -4.74
N THR A 13 -1.12 5.89 -4.69
CA THR A 13 -1.67 7.17 -5.20
C THR A 13 -1.60 8.33 -4.21
N GLY A 14 -1.30 8.03 -2.95
CA GLY A 14 -1.03 9.05 -1.92
C GLY A 14 0.34 9.71 -2.10
N GLN A 15 0.62 10.70 -1.25
CA GLN A 15 1.87 11.45 -1.30
C GLN A 15 3.10 10.54 -1.12
N ASP A 16 3.21 9.87 0.02
CA ASP A 16 4.38 9.06 0.37
C ASP A 16 4.51 7.83 -0.55
N GLY A 17 3.40 7.15 -0.83
CA GLY A 17 3.39 6.01 -1.74
C GLY A 17 3.86 6.36 -3.15
N SER A 18 3.43 7.52 -3.67
CA SER A 18 3.85 7.97 -5.01
C SER A 18 5.32 8.39 -5.05
N PHE A 19 5.83 9.05 -4.01
CA PHE A 19 7.26 9.40 -3.91
C PHE A 19 8.14 8.15 -3.83
N LEU A 20 7.75 7.18 -2.99
CA LEU A 20 8.48 5.91 -2.92
C LEU A 20 8.47 5.19 -4.26
N ALA A 21 7.32 5.10 -4.94
CA ALA A 21 7.21 4.46 -6.25
C ALA A 21 8.15 5.11 -7.28
N LYS A 22 8.19 6.45 -7.36
CA LYS A 22 9.09 7.19 -8.24
C LYS A 22 10.57 6.96 -7.90
N PHE A 23 10.91 6.92 -6.64
CA PHE A 23 12.27 6.64 -6.19
C PHE A 23 12.72 5.22 -6.57
N LEU A 24 11.89 4.21 -6.31
CA LEU A 24 12.18 2.81 -6.61
C LEU A 24 12.20 2.53 -8.13
N GLN A 25 11.39 3.24 -8.90
CA GLN A 25 11.38 3.14 -10.35
C GLN A 25 12.76 3.47 -10.95
N LYS A 26 13.43 4.51 -10.43
CA LYS A 26 14.78 4.88 -10.82
C LYS A 26 15.82 3.79 -10.49
N LYS A 27 15.56 2.95 -9.49
CA LYS A 27 16.40 1.80 -9.11
C LYS A 27 16.08 0.53 -9.91
N ASN A 28 15.18 0.62 -10.89
CA ASN A 28 14.81 -0.48 -11.78
C ASN A 28 14.20 -1.71 -11.07
N TYR A 29 13.50 -1.50 -9.95
CA TYR A 29 12.69 -2.54 -9.30
C TYR A 29 11.36 -2.75 -10.02
N PHE A 30 10.75 -3.91 -9.84
CA PHE A 30 9.36 -4.14 -10.24
C PHE A 30 8.43 -3.58 -9.17
N ILE A 31 7.61 -2.60 -9.53
CA ILE A 31 6.74 -1.88 -8.60
C ILE A 31 5.30 -2.23 -8.90
N HIS A 32 4.62 -2.75 -7.90
CA HIS A 32 3.20 -3.08 -7.91
C HIS A 32 2.47 -2.10 -7.01
N GLY A 33 1.64 -1.25 -7.58
CA GLY A 33 0.85 -0.26 -6.84
C GLY A 33 -0.58 -0.73 -6.65
N LEU A 34 -1.06 -0.79 -5.40
CA LEU A 34 -2.47 -0.99 -5.12
C LEU A 34 -3.21 0.33 -5.25
N VAL A 35 -4.24 0.34 -6.08
CA VAL A 35 -5.11 1.51 -6.34
C VAL A 35 -6.53 1.16 -5.96
N ARG A 36 -7.14 1.98 -5.11
CA ARG A 36 -8.57 1.88 -4.79
C ARG A 36 -9.38 2.46 -5.94
N LYS A 37 -10.52 1.83 -6.27
CA LYS A 37 -11.46 2.38 -7.24
C LYS A 37 -12.00 3.73 -6.75
N SER A 38 -11.98 4.73 -7.61
CA SER A 38 -12.50 6.07 -7.35
C SER A 38 -13.33 6.53 -8.54
N SER A 39 -14.45 7.19 -8.27
CA SER A 39 -15.34 7.76 -9.30
C SER A 39 -14.74 8.99 -9.99
N THR A 40 -13.87 9.72 -9.31
CA THR A 40 -13.23 10.95 -9.81
C THR A 40 -11.83 10.71 -10.37
N GLY A 41 -11.31 9.49 -10.24
CA GLY A 41 -9.92 9.17 -10.53
C GLY A 41 -8.98 9.66 -9.42
N ASN A 42 -7.86 8.95 -9.24
CA ASN A 42 -6.87 9.27 -8.22
C ASN A 42 -5.43 8.95 -8.67
N LEU A 43 -5.19 8.96 -9.98
CA LEU A 43 -3.91 8.56 -10.56
C LEU A 43 -2.93 9.73 -10.79
N ASN A 44 -3.30 10.96 -10.44
CA ASN A 44 -2.52 12.16 -10.75
C ASN A 44 -1.08 12.10 -10.22
N ASN A 45 -0.89 11.58 -9.00
CA ASN A 45 0.43 11.50 -8.37
C ASN A 45 1.37 10.47 -9.03
N ILE A 46 0.82 9.53 -9.78
CA ILE A 46 1.57 8.44 -10.43
C ILE A 46 1.46 8.42 -11.95
N LYS A 47 0.88 9.46 -12.56
CA LYS A 47 0.63 9.51 -14.02
C LYS A 47 1.90 9.27 -14.85
N ASP A 48 3.04 9.76 -14.41
CA ASP A 48 4.35 9.61 -15.03
C ASP A 48 4.93 8.18 -14.88
N LEU A 49 4.34 7.34 -14.03
CA LEU A 49 4.72 5.93 -13.87
C LEU A 49 3.89 4.98 -14.72
N LEU A 50 2.69 5.38 -15.16
CA LEU A 50 1.71 4.49 -15.83
C LEU A 50 2.26 3.81 -17.09
N ASN A 51 3.16 4.47 -17.81
CA ASN A 51 3.77 3.95 -19.04
C ASN A 51 5.14 3.30 -18.82
N LYS A 52 5.57 3.11 -17.55
CA LYS A 52 6.86 2.47 -17.28
C LYS A 52 6.72 0.94 -17.29
N ARG A 53 7.66 0.26 -17.97
CA ARG A 53 7.64 -1.21 -18.13
C ARG A 53 7.75 -2.01 -16.81
N ASN A 54 8.23 -1.38 -15.76
CA ASN A 54 8.43 -1.99 -14.43
C ASN A 54 7.45 -1.46 -13.39
N PHE A 55 6.36 -0.79 -13.80
CA PHE A 55 5.29 -0.33 -12.92
C PHE A 55 3.96 -0.98 -13.29
N PHE A 56 3.29 -1.59 -12.32
CA PHE A 56 2.05 -2.36 -12.49
C PHE A 56 0.99 -1.89 -11.52
N ILE A 57 -0.21 -1.62 -12.02
CA ILE A 57 -1.36 -1.27 -11.18
C ILE A 57 -2.18 -2.52 -10.88
N HIS A 58 -2.61 -2.63 -9.63
CA HIS A 58 -3.58 -3.60 -9.15
C HIS A 58 -4.73 -2.87 -8.48
N HIS A 59 -5.95 -3.29 -8.76
CA HIS A 59 -7.13 -2.75 -8.10
C HIS A 59 -7.49 -3.59 -6.88
N GLY A 60 -7.73 -2.90 -5.75
CA GLY A 60 -8.12 -3.51 -4.49
C GLY A 60 -8.35 -2.46 -3.41
N ASP A 61 -8.82 -2.90 -2.27
CA ASP A 61 -9.11 -2.04 -1.11
C ASP A 61 -8.65 -2.74 0.18
N LEU A 62 -8.21 -1.98 1.18
CA LEU A 62 -7.84 -2.53 2.49
C LEU A 62 -9.02 -3.23 3.19
N LEU A 63 -10.24 -2.85 2.87
CA LEU A 63 -11.46 -3.49 3.38
C LEU A 63 -11.85 -4.74 2.57
N ASP A 64 -11.31 -4.91 1.35
CA ASP A 64 -11.44 -6.13 0.55
C ASP A 64 -10.14 -6.95 0.58
N LEU A 65 -9.93 -7.64 1.68
CA LEU A 65 -8.72 -8.42 1.91
C LEU A 65 -8.52 -9.58 0.94
N LEU A 66 -9.60 -10.12 0.35
CA LEU A 66 -9.50 -11.15 -0.67
C LEU A 66 -8.80 -10.64 -1.92
N SER A 67 -9.04 -9.38 -2.30
CA SER A 67 -8.33 -8.75 -3.42
C SER A 67 -6.83 -8.64 -3.15
N ILE A 68 -6.46 -8.23 -1.93
CA ILE A 68 -5.07 -8.10 -1.51
C ILE A 68 -4.38 -9.47 -1.41
N GLU A 69 -5.06 -10.46 -0.83
CA GLU A 69 -4.53 -11.81 -0.74
C GLU A 69 -4.20 -12.40 -2.13
N LYS A 70 -5.11 -12.25 -3.09
CA LYS A 70 -4.88 -12.68 -4.49
C LYS A 70 -3.65 -12.00 -5.11
N ILE A 71 -3.47 -10.71 -4.86
CA ILE A 71 -2.34 -9.95 -5.34
C ILE A 71 -1.04 -10.47 -4.71
N ILE A 72 -0.97 -10.60 -3.39
CA ILE A 72 0.21 -11.09 -2.67
C ILE A 72 0.58 -12.52 -3.09
N LYS A 73 -0.40 -13.41 -3.21
CA LYS A 73 -0.20 -14.79 -3.70
C LYS A 73 0.45 -14.85 -5.08
N ARG A 74 -0.03 -13.98 -5.99
CA ARG A 74 0.45 -13.94 -7.37
C ARG A 74 1.82 -13.32 -7.51
N ILE A 75 2.09 -12.22 -6.81
CA ILE A 75 3.33 -11.44 -6.94
C ILE A 75 4.44 -12.02 -6.09
N LYS A 76 4.11 -12.48 -4.86
CA LYS A 76 5.09 -12.84 -3.81
C LYS A 76 6.18 -11.77 -3.68
N PRO A 77 5.80 -10.54 -3.28
CA PRO A 77 6.71 -9.41 -3.28
C PRO A 77 7.86 -9.61 -2.29
N ASP A 78 9.03 -9.07 -2.60
CA ASP A 78 10.16 -9.07 -1.67
C ASP A 78 9.93 -8.07 -0.51
N GLU A 79 9.24 -6.97 -0.81
CA GLU A 79 8.94 -5.91 0.16
C GLU A 79 7.50 -5.40 -0.03
N ILE A 80 6.82 -5.08 1.08
CA ILE A 80 5.46 -4.53 1.10
C ILE A 80 5.47 -3.25 1.95
N TYR A 81 5.00 -2.16 1.38
CA TYR A 81 4.88 -0.86 2.06
C TYR A 81 3.40 -0.50 2.16
N ASN A 82 2.89 -0.33 3.38
CA ASN A 82 1.51 0.06 3.60
C ASN A 82 1.40 1.55 3.92
N PHE A 83 1.13 2.37 2.89
CA PHE A 83 0.78 3.78 3.02
C PHE A 83 -0.72 4.03 2.83
N ALA A 84 -1.52 2.97 2.75
CA ALA A 84 -2.97 3.09 2.68
C ALA A 84 -3.52 3.21 4.10
N ASP A 85 -4.16 4.34 4.38
CA ASP A 85 -4.67 4.68 5.69
C ASP A 85 -5.89 5.60 5.59
N GLN A 86 -6.64 5.72 6.68
CA GLN A 86 -7.57 6.83 6.95
C GLN A 86 -6.86 7.74 7.95
N ASP A 87 -6.14 8.73 7.46
CA ASP A 87 -5.24 9.59 8.23
C ASP A 87 -5.88 10.91 8.72
N HIS A 88 -7.12 11.18 8.30
CA HIS A 88 -7.82 12.41 8.69
C HIS A 88 -8.39 12.29 10.10
N VAL A 89 -7.72 12.92 11.08
CA VAL A 89 -8.06 12.82 12.50
C VAL A 89 -9.53 13.21 12.78
N GLY A 90 -10.02 14.32 12.19
CA GLY A 90 -11.41 14.74 12.35
C GLY A 90 -12.42 13.66 11.97
N TRP A 91 -12.20 12.99 10.84
CA TRP A 91 -13.10 11.93 10.40
C TRP A 91 -13.11 10.71 11.32
N SER A 92 -12.05 10.46 12.07
CA SER A 92 -12.03 9.34 13.01
C SER A 92 -13.07 9.46 14.12
N PHE A 93 -13.51 10.69 14.45
CA PHE A 93 -14.63 10.93 15.37
C PHE A 93 -16.00 10.74 14.71
N ASP A 94 -16.12 11.10 13.43
CA ASP A 94 -17.38 11.00 12.70
C ASP A 94 -17.68 9.58 12.19
N ILE A 95 -16.62 8.86 11.78
CA ILE A 95 -16.69 7.50 11.23
C ILE A 95 -15.69 6.55 11.92
N PRO A 96 -15.84 6.32 13.24
CA PRO A 96 -14.84 5.60 14.03
C PRO A 96 -14.64 4.14 13.61
N PHE A 97 -15.71 3.43 13.25
CA PHE A 97 -15.60 2.03 12.79
C PHE A 97 -14.83 1.91 11.49
N TYR A 98 -15.12 2.77 10.51
CA TYR A 98 -14.37 2.80 9.25
C TYR A 98 -12.89 3.10 9.49
N SER A 99 -12.59 4.10 10.34
CA SER A 99 -11.23 4.49 10.69
C SER A 99 -10.48 3.33 11.37
N PHE A 100 -11.12 2.63 12.32
CA PHE A 100 -10.54 1.45 12.96
C PHE A 100 -10.31 0.31 11.97
N ASP A 101 -11.28 0.02 11.09
CA ASP A 101 -11.15 -1.07 10.11
C ASP A 101 -10.02 -0.81 9.11
N VAL A 102 -9.90 0.42 8.61
CA VAL A 102 -8.85 0.77 7.64
C VAL A 102 -7.47 0.88 8.29
N THR A 103 -7.37 1.55 9.45
CA THR A 103 -6.09 1.91 10.05
C THR A 103 -5.56 0.82 11.00
N GLY A 104 -6.44 0.14 11.73
CA GLY A 104 -6.05 -0.85 12.74
C GLY A 104 -6.28 -2.29 12.30
N SER A 105 -7.56 -2.67 12.14
CA SER A 105 -7.97 -4.06 11.86
C SER A 105 -7.34 -4.60 10.56
N SER A 106 -7.26 -3.77 9.51
CA SER A 106 -6.68 -4.17 8.22
C SER A 106 -5.21 -4.58 8.33
N VAL A 107 -4.44 -3.90 9.21
CA VAL A 107 -3.00 -4.18 9.39
C VAL A 107 -2.80 -5.59 9.96
N VAL A 108 -3.57 -5.96 10.98
CA VAL A 108 -3.51 -7.32 11.59
C VAL A 108 -3.84 -8.38 10.55
N LYS A 109 -4.92 -8.18 9.80
CA LYS A 109 -5.35 -9.10 8.74
C LYS A 109 -4.33 -9.18 7.61
N LEU A 110 -3.71 -8.06 7.23
CA LEU A 110 -2.65 -8.00 6.22
C LEU A 110 -1.42 -8.81 6.65
N LEU A 111 -1.02 -8.70 7.93
CA LEU A 111 0.08 -9.48 8.48
C LEU A 111 -0.19 -10.99 8.41
N GLU A 112 -1.42 -11.44 8.70
CA GLU A 112 -1.80 -12.85 8.55
C GLU A 112 -1.78 -13.29 7.08
N ILE A 113 -2.24 -12.45 6.15
CA ILE A 113 -2.15 -12.75 4.71
C ILE A 113 -0.68 -12.90 4.28
N ILE A 114 0.19 -11.99 4.71
CA ILE A 114 1.62 -12.03 4.37
C ILE A 114 2.26 -13.29 4.95
N LYS A 115 2.04 -13.59 6.21
CA LYS A 115 2.55 -14.79 6.89
C LYS A 115 2.18 -16.07 6.14
N ASN A 116 0.95 -16.17 5.68
CA ASN A 116 0.44 -17.38 5.03
C ASN A 116 0.83 -17.49 3.55
N ASN A 117 1.02 -16.36 2.84
CA ASN A 117 1.16 -16.37 1.38
C ASN A 117 2.53 -15.92 0.88
N SER A 118 3.26 -15.11 1.66
CA SER A 118 4.58 -14.60 1.29
C SER A 118 5.44 -14.32 2.53
N PRO A 119 5.76 -15.35 3.34
CA PRO A 119 6.38 -15.19 4.66
C PRO A 119 7.80 -14.61 4.63
N ARG A 120 8.42 -14.53 3.44
CA ARG A 120 9.74 -13.91 3.26
C ARG A 120 9.66 -12.44 2.89
N SER A 121 8.47 -11.89 2.64
CA SER A 121 8.28 -10.46 2.39
C SER A 121 8.63 -9.65 3.61
N LYS A 122 9.39 -8.57 3.42
CA LYS A 122 9.58 -7.55 4.45
C LYS A 122 8.37 -6.62 4.42
N PHE A 123 7.81 -6.33 5.59
CA PHE A 123 6.65 -5.45 5.73
C PHE A 123 7.02 -4.16 6.44
N PHE A 124 6.60 -3.04 5.89
CA PHE A 124 6.75 -1.71 6.47
C PHE A 124 5.40 -1.07 6.71
N GLN A 125 5.16 -0.65 7.96
CA GLN A 125 3.98 0.10 8.40
C GLN A 125 4.42 1.40 9.05
N PRO A 126 4.10 2.57 8.46
CA PRO A 126 4.33 3.84 9.14
C PRO A 126 3.32 4.03 10.28
N PHE A 127 3.72 4.80 11.27
CA PHE A 127 2.86 5.25 12.36
C PHE A 127 2.57 6.75 12.24
N SER A 128 1.49 7.19 12.89
CA SER A 128 1.17 8.61 12.99
C SER A 128 2.16 9.34 13.88
N SER A 129 2.54 10.57 13.52
CA SER A 129 3.29 11.47 14.39
C SER A 129 2.53 11.80 15.70
N ASN A 130 1.20 11.69 15.66
CA ASN A 130 0.32 11.96 16.81
C ASN A 130 0.35 10.86 17.89
N ILE A 131 1.05 9.74 17.66
CA ILE A 131 1.15 8.65 18.64
C ILE A 131 1.80 9.09 19.95
N PHE A 132 2.62 10.14 19.92
CA PHE A 132 3.31 10.67 21.09
C PHE A 132 2.50 11.77 21.82
N GLY A 133 1.34 12.14 21.32
CA GLY A 133 0.49 13.18 21.90
C GLY A 133 1.16 14.57 21.89
N ASN A 134 0.73 15.40 22.84
CA ASN A 134 1.36 16.71 23.11
C ASN A 134 2.52 16.47 24.08
N SER A 135 3.70 16.22 23.57
CA SER A 135 4.94 16.19 24.37
C SER A 135 5.61 17.54 24.39
#